data_12d57a9f2e47cc59bf3859646b54141b
#
_entry.id   12d57a9f2e47cc59bf3859646b54141b
#
_cell.length_a   1.000
_cell.length_b   1.000
_cell.length_c   1.000
_cell.angle_alpha   90.00
_cell.angle_beta   90.00
_cell.angle_gamma   90.00
#
_symmetry.space_group_name_H-M   'P 1'
#
loop_
_entity.id
_entity.type
_entity.pdbx_description
1 polymer ?
#
loop_
_entity_poly.entity_id
_entity_poly.type
_entity_poly.pdbx_seq_one_letter_code
_entity_poly.pdbx_strand_id
1 'polypeptide(L)'
;MEQPALLEMRNITKEFPGVKALDGVSLTVRPGTVHALMGENGAGKSTLMKCLFGIYAKNAGTIVLDGKEVDFKSSKEALENGVAMVHQELNQALTRSVMDNLWLGRYPKVAGLMVSESVMRKRTREIFEELDVHVDPKAIMSTLPVSQRQMVEIAKAVSYNAKIIVFDEPTSSLTEAEVEHLFRIINMLKERGCGIIYISHKMDEILRISDEVTIMRDGQWVATRHAKDLTMEEIIKLMVGRELTNRFPPKDNKPGEVILEVEHLAGKYTRLKDASFQLRKGEVLGIAGLDGSGRTEVLENLFGAMTKESGTIRLHGKEIKNKTPREAIKNGFALLTEERRATGIFGIRDIKENTVISNLKSYLAGGFCLSDKKMKEDTDWAIQAMHIKTPSQSTQIRSLSGGNQQKVIIGRWLLTKPEVLLLDEPTRGIDVGAKYEIYQLILDLAKEGKGVIMVSSEMPELLGICDRILVMSGGGLAGEVDARNTSQEEILTLAAKYV
;
A
#
# COMPACT_ATOMS: atom_id res chain seq x y z
N MET A 1 -0.12 -9.69 39.65
CA MET A 1 1.30 -9.72 39.23
C MET A 1 1.33 -9.75 37.74
N GLU A 2 2.02 -8.82 37.08
CA GLU A 2 2.17 -8.85 35.64
C GLU A 2 2.95 -10.10 35.21
N GLN A 3 2.51 -10.79 34.19
CA GLN A 3 3.25 -11.94 33.66
C GLN A 3 4.63 -11.48 33.15
N PRO A 4 5.70 -12.26 33.35
CA PRO A 4 7.03 -11.91 32.85
C PRO A 4 7.00 -11.77 31.33
N ALA A 5 7.74 -10.83 30.79
CA ALA A 5 7.84 -10.61 29.36
C ALA A 5 8.49 -11.82 28.66
N LEU A 6 7.92 -12.22 27.52
CA LEU A 6 8.49 -13.26 26.66
C LEU A 6 9.57 -12.70 25.74
N LEU A 7 9.35 -11.49 25.21
CA LEU A 7 10.32 -10.74 24.42
C LEU A 7 10.41 -9.32 24.94
N GLU A 8 11.65 -8.85 25.13
CA GLU A 8 11.94 -7.44 25.41
C GLU A 8 13.03 -6.95 24.46
N MET A 9 12.71 -5.93 23.72
CA MET A 9 13.66 -5.14 22.95
C MET A 9 13.83 -3.80 23.67
N ARG A 10 15.05 -3.50 24.14
CA ARG A 10 15.33 -2.33 24.98
C ARG A 10 16.26 -1.37 24.27
N ASN A 11 15.82 -0.14 24.03
CA ASN A 11 16.62 0.97 23.46
C ASN A 11 17.33 0.60 22.15
N ILE A 12 16.64 -0.10 21.24
CA ILE A 12 17.21 -0.54 19.97
C ILE A 12 17.49 0.66 19.08
N THR A 13 18.74 0.80 18.68
CA THR A 13 19.20 1.83 17.73
C THR A 13 19.78 1.17 16.50
N LYS A 14 19.39 1.69 15.32
CA LYS A 14 19.91 1.27 14.03
C LYS A 14 20.16 2.45 13.12
N GLU A 15 21.40 2.56 12.65
CA GLU A 15 21.83 3.60 11.72
C GLU A 15 22.23 2.99 10.37
N PHE A 16 21.87 3.68 9.30
CA PHE A 16 22.36 3.46 7.95
C PHE A 16 23.07 4.72 7.47
N PRO A 17 23.91 4.68 6.43
CA PRO A 17 24.56 5.88 5.91
C PRO A 17 23.55 7.00 5.62
N GLY A 18 23.63 8.09 6.38
CA GLY A 18 22.77 9.27 6.24
C GLY A 18 21.37 9.19 6.89
N VAL A 19 21.01 8.06 7.54
CA VAL A 19 19.68 7.91 8.17
C VAL A 19 19.77 7.11 9.47
N LYS A 20 19.24 7.66 10.54
CA LYS A 20 18.99 6.94 11.80
C LYS A 20 17.59 6.32 11.73
N ALA A 21 17.54 5.03 11.40
CA ALA A 21 16.27 4.33 11.16
C ALA A 21 15.55 3.89 12.43
N LEU A 22 16.30 3.70 13.53
CA LEU A 22 15.79 3.44 14.89
C LEU A 22 16.61 4.25 15.90
N ASP A 23 15.93 4.93 16.79
CA ASP A 23 16.51 5.77 17.82
C ASP A 23 15.97 5.41 19.22
N GLY A 24 16.60 4.42 19.87
CA GLY A 24 16.26 3.99 21.21
C GLY A 24 14.87 3.36 21.36
N VAL A 25 14.40 2.61 20.36
CA VAL A 25 13.05 2.00 20.35
C VAL A 25 13.01 0.82 21.32
N SER A 26 11.93 0.76 22.12
CA SER A 26 11.66 -0.36 23.03
C SER A 26 10.30 -1.00 22.72
N LEU A 27 10.25 -2.34 22.83
CA LEU A 27 9.06 -3.16 22.60
C LEU A 27 9.05 -4.31 23.58
N THR A 28 7.92 -4.57 24.23
CA THR A 28 7.74 -5.68 25.17
C THR A 28 6.56 -6.53 24.75
N VAL A 29 6.75 -7.85 24.60
CA VAL A 29 5.69 -8.80 24.25
C VAL A 29 5.54 -9.83 25.35
N ARG A 30 4.32 -10.06 25.82
CA ARG A 30 3.99 -11.04 26.85
C ARG A 30 3.54 -12.37 26.23
N PRO A 31 3.69 -13.50 26.94
CA PRO A 31 3.17 -14.78 26.45
C PRO A 31 1.64 -14.72 26.33
N GLY A 32 1.10 -15.32 25.28
CA GLY A 32 -0.36 -15.36 25.06
C GLY A 32 -1.00 -14.00 24.79
N THR A 33 -0.25 -13.03 24.26
CA THR A 33 -0.77 -11.71 23.88
C THR A 33 -0.45 -11.36 22.45
N VAL A 34 -1.32 -10.52 21.86
CA VAL A 34 -1.09 -9.86 20.57
C VAL A 34 -0.64 -8.43 20.84
N HIS A 35 0.58 -8.12 20.48
CA HIS A 35 1.15 -6.79 20.55
C HIS A 35 1.19 -6.16 19.15
N ALA A 36 0.37 -5.17 18.92
CA ALA A 36 0.40 -4.45 17.65
C ALA A 36 1.57 -3.45 17.59
N LEU A 37 2.23 -3.38 16.45
CA LEU A 37 3.25 -2.39 16.16
C LEU A 37 2.78 -1.50 15.01
N MET A 38 2.44 -0.26 15.32
CA MET A 38 1.88 0.72 14.40
C MET A 38 2.84 1.88 14.13
N GLY A 39 2.61 2.58 13.05
CA GLY A 39 3.36 3.74 12.62
C GLY A 39 3.27 3.93 11.11
N GLU A 40 3.61 5.11 10.62
CA GLU A 40 3.65 5.40 9.20
C GLU A 40 4.71 4.56 8.45
N ASN A 41 4.65 4.56 7.12
CA ASN A 41 5.70 3.97 6.29
C ASN A 41 7.01 4.73 6.53
N GLY A 42 8.09 4.00 6.84
CA GLY A 42 9.35 4.63 7.25
C GLY A 42 9.50 4.87 8.75
N ALA A 43 8.48 4.62 9.57
CA ALA A 43 8.56 4.75 11.04
C ALA A 43 9.55 3.78 11.72
N GLY A 44 10.14 2.84 10.98
CA GLY A 44 11.15 1.92 11.49
C GLY A 44 10.63 0.53 11.87
N LYS A 45 9.33 0.24 11.74
CA LYS A 45 8.70 -1.05 12.14
C LYS A 45 9.43 -2.27 11.56
N SER A 46 9.52 -2.34 10.24
CA SER A 46 10.21 -3.47 9.55
C SER A 46 11.72 -3.49 9.86
N THR A 47 12.34 -2.35 10.15
CA THR A 47 13.75 -2.30 10.59
C THR A 47 13.91 -2.90 11.97
N LEU A 48 12.99 -2.61 12.91
CA LEU A 48 12.97 -3.18 14.25
C LEU A 48 12.84 -4.71 14.18
N MET A 49 11.92 -5.22 13.36
CA MET A 49 11.74 -6.66 13.15
C MET A 49 12.97 -7.30 12.49
N LYS A 50 13.59 -6.64 11.52
CA LYS A 50 14.83 -7.14 10.89
C LYS A 50 16.01 -7.17 11.87
N CYS A 51 16.04 -6.30 12.87
CA CYS A 51 17.00 -6.40 13.99
C CYS A 51 16.68 -7.59 14.88
N LEU A 52 15.41 -7.84 15.22
CA LEU A 52 14.99 -9.03 15.97
C LEU A 52 15.39 -10.32 15.26
N PHE A 53 15.24 -10.36 13.94
CA PHE A 53 15.54 -11.52 13.09
C PHE A 53 17.02 -11.69 12.74
N GLY A 54 17.91 -10.81 13.22
CA GLY A 54 19.34 -10.88 12.89
C GLY A 54 19.66 -10.62 11.41
N ILE A 55 18.72 -10.04 10.64
CA ILE A 55 18.95 -9.57 9.26
C ILE A 55 19.80 -8.30 9.29
N TYR A 56 19.52 -7.42 10.25
CA TYR A 56 20.32 -6.23 10.51
C TYR A 56 20.94 -6.32 11.90
N ALA A 57 22.25 -6.14 11.98
CA ALA A 57 22.91 -5.92 13.27
C ALA A 57 22.44 -4.56 13.82
N LYS A 58 21.98 -4.55 15.09
CA LYS A 58 21.69 -3.31 15.82
C LYS A 58 22.99 -2.54 16.14
N ASN A 59 22.93 -1.22 16.24
CA ASN A 59 24.05 -0.39 16.65
C ASN A 59 24.12 -0.26 18.17
N ALA A 60 22.96 -0.26 18.86
CA ALA A 60 22.87 -0.25 20.32
C ALA A 60 21.56 -0.92 20.77
N GLY A 61 21.44 -1.15 22.08
CA GLY A 61 20.29 -1.77 22.72
C GLY A 61 20.46 -3.27 22.94
N THR A 62 19.47 -3.86 23.63
CA THR A 62 19.49 -5.26 24.07
C THR A 62 18.20 -5.96 23.69
N ILE A 63 18.29 -7.21 23.27
CA ILE A 63 17.13 -8.08 23.01
C ILE A 63 17.17 -9.22 24.03
N VAL A 64 16.09 -9.39 24.78
CA VAL A 64 15.91 -10.48 25.74
C VAL A 64 14.74 -11.35 25.31
N LEU A 65 14.98 -12.64 25.11
CA LEU A 65 13.96 -13.63 24.76
C LEU A 65 13.89 -14.69 25.84
N ASP A 66 12.71 -14.87 26.43
CA ASP A 66 12.47 -15.84 27.50
C ASP A 66 13.50 -15.71 28.65
N GLY A 67 13.75 -14.44 29.07
CA GLY A 67 14.69 -14.09 30.15
C GLY A 67 16.18 -14.19 29.80
N LYS A 68 16.54 -14.53 28.55
CA LYS A 68 17.93 -14.64 28.09
C LYS A 68 18.24 -13.54 27.06
N GLU A 69 19.37 -12.89 27.23
CA GLU A 69 19.88 -11.95 26.24
C GLU A 69 20.30 -12.71 24.98
N VAL A 70 19.82 -12.20 23.80
CA VAL A 70 20.08 -12.79 22.49
C VAL A 70 20.58 -11.73 21.49
N ASP A 71 21.40 -12.15 20.54
CA ASP A 71 21.89 -11.30 19.45
C ASP A 71 22.08 -12.16 18.21
N PHE A 72 20.95 -12.44 17.53
CA PHE A 72 20.94 -13.33 16.38
C PHE A 72 21.75 -12.74 15.22
N LYS A 73 22.55 -13.59 14.57
CA LYS A 73 23.40 -13.22 13.43
C LYS A 73 22.76 -13.62 12.09
N SER A 74 21.64 -14.33 12.14
CA SER A 74 20.91 -14.76 10.94
C SER A 74 19.46 -15.09 11.26
N SER A 75 18.59 -15.04 10.24
CA SER A 75 17.19 -15.47 10.36
C SER A 75 17.05 -16.94 10.76
N LYS A 76 18.01 -17.79 10.36
CA LYS A 76 18.04 -19.20 10.76
C LYS A 76 18.20 -19.34 12.26
N GLU A 77 19.12 -18.60 12.85
CA GLU A 77 19.36 -18.59 14.31
C GLU A 77 18.14 -18.09 15.06
N ALA A 78 17.47 -17.04 14.59
CA ALA A 78 16.22 -16.55 15.15
C ALA A 78 15.11 -17.63 15.14
N LEU A 79 14.93 -18.33 14.01
CA LEU A 79 13.97 -19.42 13.87
C LEU A 79 14.29 -20.60 14.82
N GLU A 80 15.55 -20.99 14.94
CA GLU A 80 16.00 -22.07 15.83
C GLU A 80 15.79 -21.72 17.32
N ASN A 81 15.75 -20.42 17.65
CA ASN A 81 15.46 -19.93 19.00
C ASN A 81 13.98 -19.58 19.24
N GLY A 82 13.10 -19.91 18.29
CA GLY A 82 11.65 -19.80 18.45
C GLY A 82 11.08 -18.42 18.10
N VAL A 83 11.73 -17.67 17.19
CA VAL A 83 11.17 -16.45 16.61
C VAL A 83 10.86 -16.71 15.14
N ALA A 84 9.59 -16.67 14.73
CA ALA A 84 9.13 -16.84 13.35
C ALA A 84 8.52 -15.55 12.80
N MET A 85 8.50 -15.41 11.47
CA MET A 85 7.93 -14.23 10.81
C MET A 85 7.18 -14.62 9.54
N VAL A 86 5.99 -14.08 9.39
CA VAL A 86 5.22 -14.03 8.15
C VAL A 86 5.50 -12.68 7.51
N HIS A 87 6.16 -12.70 6.36
CA HIS A 87 6.58 -11.48 5.65
C HIS A 87 5.45 -10.90 4.81
N GLN A 88 5.47 -9.59 4.61
CA GLN A 88 4.57 -8.86 3.71
C GLN A 88 4.70 -9.35 2.25
N GLU A 89 5.93 -9.55 1.77
CA GLU A 89 6.19 -10.10 0.44
C GLU A 89 6.38 -11.61 0.52
N LEU A 90 5.64 -12.36 -0.31
CA LEU A 90 5.71 -13.81 -0.37
C LEU A 90 7.00 -14.28 -1.06
N ASN A 91 8.00 -14.63 -0.26
CA ASN A 91 9.29 -15.14 -0.73
C ASN A 91 9.26 -16.66 -0.87
N GLN A 92 8.46 -17.18 -1.81
CA GLN A 92 8.22 -18.61 -2.00
C GLN A 92 8.89 -19.15 -3.26
N ALA A 93 9.33 -20.42 -3.20
CA ALA A 93 9.84 -21.13 -4.36
C ALA A 93 8.67 -21.57 -5.26
N LEU A 94 8.25 -20.70 -6.20
CA LEU A 94 7.03 -20.86 -7.01
C LEU A 94 7.00 -22.13 -7.84
N THR A 95 8.16 -22.65 -8.24
CA THR A 95 8.31 -23.88 -9.05
C THR A 95 8.33 -25.17 -8.21
N ARG A 96 8.24 -25.04 -6.89
CA ARG A 96 8.26 -26.17 -5.95
C ARG A 96 6.86 -26.42 -5.37
N SER A 97 6.69 -27.63 -4.80
CA SER A 97 5.44 -27.98 -4.14
C SER A 97 5.21 -27.17 -2.85
N VAL A 98 3.98 -27.17 -2.39
CA VAL A 98 3.58 -26.59 -1.11
C VAL A 98 4.37 -27.19 0.06
N MET A 99 4.46 -28.53 0.14
CA MET A 99 5.22 -29.19 1.20
C MET A 99 6.73 -28.90 1.10
N ASP A 100 7.31 -28.74 -0.11
CA ASP A 100 8.71 -28.32 -0.25
C ASP A 100 8.92 -26.92 0.34
N ASN A 101 8.01 -25.98 0.09
CA ASN A 101 8.08 -24.64 0.66
C ASN A 101 7.95 -24.64 2.18
N LEU A 102 7.06 -25.48 2.73
CA LEU A 102 6.86 -25.61 4.18
C LEU A 102 8.12 -26.12 4.88
N TRP A 103 8.79 -27.11 4.29
CA TRP A 103 9.94 -27.81 4.89
C TRP A 103 11.29 -27.35 4.36
N LEU A 104 11.34 -26.28 3.58
CA LEU A 104 12.59 -25.75 3.01
C LEU A 104 13.64 -25.51 4.11
N GLY A 105 14.84 -26.10 3.95
CA GLY A 105 15.94 -26.00 4.91
C GLY A 105 15.84 -26.93 6.12
N ARG A 106 14.72 -27.66 6.33
CA ARG A 106 14.50 -28.57 7.47
C ARG A 106 13.75 -29.84 7.06
N TYR A 107 14.06 -30.38 5.88
CA TYR A 107 13.43 -31.58 5.36
C TYR A 107 13.48 -32.77 6.36
N PRO A 108 12.32 -33.39 6.69
CA PRO A 108 12.30 -34.57 7.53
C PRO A 108 13.12 -35.70 6.92
N LYS A 109 14.05 -36.23 7.71
CA LYS A 109 14.94 -37.32 7.28
C LYS A 109 14.55 -38.62 7.96
N VAL A 110 14.60 -39.72 7.21
CA VAL A 110 14.52 -41.11 7.72
C VAL A 110 15.94 -41.65 7.86
N ALA A 111 16.23 -42.30 8.99
CA ALA A 111 17.56 -42.77 9.36
C ALA A 111 18.68 -41.72 9.26
N GLY A 112 18.33 -40.41 9.39
CA GLY A 112 19.29 -39.30 9.38
C GLY A 112 19.87 -38.95 7.99
N LEU A 113 19.59 -39.72 6.95
CA LEU A 113 20.25 -39.60 5.64
C LEU A 113 19.30 -39.23 4.48
N MET A 114 18.13 -39.87 4.40
CA MET A 114 17.23 -39.71 3.26
C MET A 114 16.03 -38.80 3.59
N VAL A 115 15.71 -37.83 2.72
CA VAL A 115 14.49 -37.04 2.81
C VAL A 115 13.28 -37.94 2.53
N SER A 116 12.28 -37.90 3.41
CA SER A 116 11.07 -38.71 3.27
C SER A 116 9.87 -37.85 2.85
N GLU A 117 9.49 -37.96 1.58
CA GLU A 117 8.31 -37.30 1.04
C GLU A 117 7.01 -37.73 1.76
N SER A 118 6.90 -38.99 2.14
CA SER A 118 5.72 -39.52 2.84
C SER A 118 5.57 -38.89 4.23
N VAL A 119 6.67 -38.72 4.96
CA VAL A 119 6.68 -38.03 6.27
C VAL A 119 6.38 -36.53 6.10
N MET A 120 6.98 -35.89 5.10
CA MET A 120 6.70 -34.50 4.78
C MET A 120 5.20 -34.28 4.51
N ARG A 121 4.63 -35.10 3.63
CA ARG A 121 3.22 -35.02 3.27
C ARG A 121 2.31 -35.25 4.47
N LYS A 122 2.60 -36.22 5.31
CA LYS A 122 1.84 -36.54 6.52
C LYS A 122 1.84 -35.33 7.47
N ARG A 123 3.03 -34.83 7.83
CA ARG A 123 3.17 -33.68 8.73
C ARG A 123 2.57 -32.38 8.16
N THR A 124 2.66 -32.17 6.85
CA THR A 124 2.02 -31.02 6.20
C THR A 124 0.51 -31.09 6.34
N ARG A 125 -0.10 -32.27 6.15
CA ARG A 125 -1.53 -32.46 6.34
C ARG A 125 -1.95 -32.23 7.78
N GLU A 126 -1.21 -32.76 8.74
CA GLU A 126 -1.49 -32.55 10.17
C GLU A 126 -1.53 -31.05 10.51
N ILE A 127 -0.57 -30.25 10.00
CA ILE A 127 -0.54 -28.81 10.20
C ILE A 127 -1.72 -28.12 9.48
N PHE A 128 -2.05 -28.55 8.26
CA PHE A 128 -3.14 -27.97 7.50
C PHE A 128 -4.51 -28.29 8.11
N GLU A 129 -4.70 -29.51 8.60
CA GLU A 129 -5.91 -29.90 9.34
C GLU A 129 -6.06 -29.08 10.63
N GLU A 130 -4.97 -28.89 11.37
CA GLU A 130 -4.94 -28.06 12.59
C GLU A 130 -5.31 -26.60 12.31
N LEU A 131 -4.88 -26.06 11.18
CA LEU A 131 -5.10 -24.65 10.78
C LEU A 131 -6.32 -24.45 9.87
N ASP A 132 -7.09 -25.51 9.58
CA ASP A 132 -8.21 -25.48 8.63
C ASP A 132 -7.81 -24.96 7.23
N VAL A 133 -6.61 -25.33 6.75
CA VAL A 133 -6.07 -24.92 5.46
C VAL A 133 -6.34 -25.99 4.39
N HIS A 134 -7.15 -25.65 3.39
CA HIS A 134 -7.58 -26.57 2.35
C HIS A 134 -6.71 -26.44 1.09
N VAL A 135 -5.47 -26.94 1.17
CA VAL A 135 -4.50 -26.93 0.06
C VAL A 135 -3.85 -28.31 -0.06
N ASP A 136 -3.69 -28.81 -1.29
CA ASP A 136 -2.95 -30.07 -1.52
C ASP A 136 -1.45 -29.84 -1.26
N PRO A 137 -0.82 -30.59 -0.34
CA PRO A 137 0.63 -30.53 -0.11
C PRO A 137 1.50 -30.71 -1.36
N LYS A 138 1.00 -31.39 -2.39
CA LYS A 138 1.71 -31.63 -3.66
C LYS A 138 1.47 -30.55 -4.72
N ALA A 139 0.51 -29.65 -4.52
CA ALA A 139 0.25 -28.57 -5.47
C ALA A 139 1.52 -27.72 -5.66
N ILE A 140 1.74 -27.25 -6.89
CA ILE A 140 2.85 -26.34 -7.20
C ILE A 140 2.46 -24.92 -6.74
N MET A 141 3.35 -24.24 -6.04
CA MET A 141 3.03 -22.91 -5.46
C MET A 141 2.54 -21.90 -6.50
N SER A 142 3.09 -21.90 -7.72
CA SER A 142 2.66 -20.98 -8.78
C SER A 142 1.22 -21.18 -9.26
N THR A 143 0.60 -22.33 -9.00
CA THR A 143 -0.78 -22.62 -9.41
C THR A 143 -1.82 -22.16 -8.39
N LEU A 144 -1.37 -21.74 -7.20
CA LEU A 144 -2.25 -21.31 -6.13
C LEU A 144 -2.57 -19.80 -6.23
N PRO A 145 -3.80 -19.39 -5.91
CA PRO A 145 -4.14 -17.98 -5.66
C PRO A 145 -3.24 -17.37 -4.58
N VAL A 146 -3.06 -16.05 -4.62
CA VAL A 146 -2.20 -15.32 -3.66
C VAL A 146 -2.64 -15.54 -2.23
N SER A 147 -3.94 -15.55 -1.95
CA SER A 147 -4.50 -15.80 -0.62
C SER A 147 -4.15 -17.18 -0.07
N GLN A 148 -4.26 -18.25 -0.89
CA GLN A 148 -3.84 -19.59 -0.47
C GLN A 148 -2.32 -19.68 -0.23
N ARG A 149 -1.54 -18.98 -1.03
CA ARG A 149 -0.08 -18.87 -0.83
C ARG A 149 0.24 -18.17 0.49
N GLN A 150 -0.54 -17.15 0.87
CA GLN A 150 -0.43 -16.49 2.16
C GLN A 150 -0.73 -17.46 3.31
N MET A 151 -1.79 -18.25 3.20
CA MET A 151 -2.13 -19.27 4.20
C MET A 151 -1.04 -20.33 4.35
N VAL A 152 -0.39 -20.73 3.26
CA VAL A 152 0.78 -21.65 3.32
C VAL A 152 1.97 -21.01 4.06
N GLU A 153 2.21 -19.70 3.89
CA GLU A 153 3.29 -19.00 4.61
C GLU A 153 2.98 -18.89 6.12
N ILE A 154 1.73 -18.66 6.49
CA ILE A 154 1.26 -18.71 7.88
C ILE A 154 1.46 -20.12 8.45
N ALA A 155 1.04 -21.16 7.75
CA ALA A 155 1.23 -22.55 8.17
C ALA A 155 2.71 -22.90 8.34
N LYS A 156 3.57 -22.38 7.48
CA LYS A 156 5.02 -22.53 7.60
C LYS A 156 5.55 -21.86 8.88
N ALA A 157 5.13 -20.64 9.21
CA ALA A 157 5.54 -19.96 10.45
C ALA A 157 5.07 -20.75 11.69
N VAL A 158 3.83 -21.22 11.71
CA VAL A 158 3.27 -22.06 12.79
C VAL A 158 4.05 -23.36 12.95
N SER A 159 4.47 -23.99 11.85
CA SER A 159 5.21 -25.26 11.84
C SER A 159 6.59 -25.22 12.50
N TYR A 160 7.10 -24.05 12.85
CA TYR A 160 8.32 -23.90 13.65
C TYR A 160 8.07 -24.01 15.17
N ASN A 161 6.80 -24.10 15.61
CA ASN A 161 6.42 -24.09 17.02
C ASN A 161 7.10 -22.92 17.78
N ALA A 162 7.05 -21.75 17.16
CA ALA A 162 7.75 -20.56 17.64
C ALA A 162 7.10 -20.01 18.90
N LYS A 163 7.92 -19.42 19.80
CA LYS A 163 7.47 -18.69 20.97
C LYS A 163 6.95 -17.31 20.61
N ILE A 164 7.58 -16.68 19.62
CA ILE A 164 7.18 -15.36 19.05
C ILE A 164 6.92 -15.52 17.58
N ILE A 165 5.77 -15.04 17.12
CA ILE A 165 5.44 -14.96 15.68
C ILE A 165 5.16 -13.51 15.33
N VAL A 166 5.88 -13.01 14.32
CA VAL A 166 5.67 -11.69 13.74
C VAL A 166 4.80 -11.84 12.49
N PHE A 167 3.69 -11.14 12.42
CA PHE A 167 2.86 -10.99 11.23
C PHE A 167 3.05 -9.59 10.66
N ASP A 168 3.69 -9.46 9.49
CA ASP A 168 3.94 -8.20 8.81
C ASP A 168 2.95 -8.01 7.65
N GLU A 169 1.91 -7.21 7.87
CA GLU A 169 0.79 -6.94 6.96
C GLU A 169 0.15 -8.20 6.35
N PRO A 170 -0.26 -9.19 7.18
CA PRO A 170 -0.65 -10.51 6.68
C PRO A 170 -1.97 -10.51 5.89
N THR A 171 -2.76 -9.44 5.97
CA THR A 171 -4.11 -9.34 5.38
C THR A 171 -4.15 -8.55 4.06
N SER A 172 -3.01 -8.13 3.53
CA SER A 172 -2.94 -7.27 2.33
C SER A 172 -3.53 -7.91 1.06
N SER A 173 -3.62 -9.24 1.02
CA SER A 173 -4.13 -10.03 -0.12
C SER A 173 -5.25 -11.00 0.25
N LEU A 174 -5.86 -10.83 1.43
CA LEU A 174 -6.91 -11.70 1.95
C LEU A 174 -8.29 -11.04 1.81
N THR A 175 -9.30 -11.86 1.53
CA THR A 175 -10.71 -11.48 1.63
C THR A 175 -11.13 -11.38 3.11
N GLU A 176 -12.27 -10.75 3.40
CA GLU A 176 -12.79 -10.65 4.78
C GLU A 176 -12.95 -12.02 5.45
N ALA A 177 -13.46 -13.02 4.73
CA ALA A 177 -13.59 -14.37 5.26
C ALA A 177 -12.24 -15.02 5.61
N GLU A 178 -11.20 -14.76 4.81
CA GLU A 178 -9.84 -15.23 5.07
C GLU A 178 -9.17 -14.46 6.21
N VAL A 179 -9.48 -13.17 6.39
CA VAL A 179 -9.06 -12.38 7.57
C VAL A 179 -9.66 -12.95 8.84
N GLU A 180 -10.96 -13.30 8.85
CA GLU A 180 -11.61 -13.98 9.98
C GLU A 180 -10.92 -15.32 10.29
N HIS A 181 -10.54 -16.06 9.26
CA HIS A 181 -9.81 -17.31 9.44
C HIS A 181 -8.42 -17.07 10.06
N LEU A 182 -7.68 -16.10 9.56
CA LEU A 182 -6.39 -15.72 10.15
C LEU A 182 -6.54 -15.34 11.63
N PHE A 183 -7.58 -14.57 11.99
CA PHE A 183 -7.81 -14.17 13.38
C PHE A 183 -8.13 -15.36 14.29
N ARG A 184 -8.83 -16.40 13.79
CA ARG A 184 -8.99 -17.66 14.53
C ARG A 184 -7.65 -18.36 14.77
N ILE A 185 -6.77 -18.39 13.76
CA ILE A 185 -5.41 -18.96 13.91
C ILE A 185 -4.59 -18.16 14.95
N ILE A 186 -4.63 -16.83 14.89
CA ILE A 186 -3.93 -15.96 15.85
C ILE A 186 -4.42 -16.23 17.29
N ASN A 187 -5.74 -16.31 17.49
CA ASN A 187 -6.31 -16.61 18.82
C ASN A 187 -5.90 -18.00 19.33
N MET A 188 -5.89 -19.01 18.47
CA MET A 188 -5.41 -20.35 18.82
C MET A 188 -3.93 -20.32 19.25
N LEU A 189 -3.08 -19.58 18.56
CA LEU A 189 -1.66 -19.42 18.93
C LEU A 189 -1.48 -18.66 20.25
N LYS A 190 -2.29 -17.64 20.48
CA LYS A 190 -2.36 -16.90 21.74
C LYS A 190 -2.72 -17.82 22.91
N GLU A 191 -3.74 -18.66 22.76
CA GLU A 191 -4.15 -19.65 23.78
C GLU A 191 -3.04 -20.66 24.12
N ARG A 192 -2.14 -20.95 23.16
CA ARG A 192 -0.95 -21.80 23.36
C ARG A 192 0.21 -21.07 24.04
N GLY A 193 0.03 -19.80 24.42
CA GLY A 193 1.05 -18.98 25.05
C GLY A 193 2.06 -18.35 24.09
N CYS A 194 1.82 -18.40 22.76
CA CYS A 194 2.67 -17.72 21.80
C CYS A 194 2.52 -16.20 21.96
N GLY A 195 3.61 -15.45 21.98
CA GLY A 195 3.61 -14.00 21.88
C GLY A 195 3.53 -13.58 20.41
N ILE A 196 2.62 -12.70 20.07
CA ILE A 196 2.38 -12.30 18.69
C ILE A 196 2.70 -10.83 18.53
N ILE A 197 3.48 -10.49 17.49
CA ILE A 197 3.68 -9.13 17.03
C ILE A 197 2.89 -8.98 15.74
N TYR A 198 1.91 -8.06 15.73
CA TYR A 198 1.02 -7.84 14.59
C TYR A 198 1.25 -6.45 14.00
N ILE A 199 1.75 -6.39 12.77
CA ILE A 199 2.01 -5.15 12.05
C ILE A 199 0.93 -4.99 10.99
N SER A 200 0.14 -3.92 11.06
CA SER A 200 -0.86 -3.57 10.06
C SER A 200 -1.04 -2.04 10.04
N HIS A 201 -1.47 -1.53 8.92
CA HIS A 201 -1.94 -0.15 8.79
C HIS A 201 -3.49 -0.04 8.88
N LYS A 202 -4.18 -1.18 8.93
CA LYS A 202 -5.64 -1.25 9.09
C LYS A 202 -6.00 -1.17 10.57
N MET A 203 -6.47 -0.01 11.00
CA MET A 203 -6.73 0.28 12.42
C MET A 203 -7.83 -0.59 13.01
N ASP A 204 -8.86 -0.92 12.21
CA ASP A 204 -9.95 -1.79 12.64
C ASP A 204 -9.45 -3.19 12.99
N GLU A 205 -8.51 -3.75 12.23
CA GLU A 205 -7.87 -5.02 12.55
C GLU A 205 -7.10 -4.95 13.87
N ILE A 206 -6.32 -3.87 14.06
CA ILE A 206 -5.51 -3.65 15.27
C ILE A 206 -6.39 -3.57 16.50
N LEU A 207 -7.44 -2.74 16.49
CA LEU A 207 -8.35 -2.58 17.62
C LEU A 207 -9.11 -3.86 17.95
N ARG A 208 -9.30 -4.73 16.96
CA ARG A 208 -10.03 -5.97 17.12
C ARG A 208 -9.20 -7.13 17.68
N ILE A 209 -7.92 -7.25 17.24
CA ILE A 209 -7.11 -8.44 17.56
C ILE A 209 -6.10 -8.21 18.67
N SER A 210 -5.70 -6.96 18.96
CA SER A 210 -4.56 -6.66 19.80
C SER A 210 -4.93 -6.47 21.27
N ASP A 211 -4.02 -6.84 22.15
CA ASP A 211 -4.08 -6.55 23.58
C ASP A 211 -3.39 -5.22 23.91
N GLU A 212 -2.22 -5.00 23.30
CA GLU A 212 -1.43 -3.78 23.44
C GLU A 212 -1.01 -3.24 22.06
N VAL A 213 -0.84 -1.94 21.98
CA VAL A 213 -0.43 -1.24 20.75
C VAL A 213 0.76 -0.34 21.06
N THR A 214 1.88 -0.57 20.38
CA THR A 214 3.02 0.34 20.37
C THR A 214 3.00 1.17 19.09
N ILE A 215 3.12 2.47 19.22
CA ILE A 215 3.15 3.43 18.11
C ILE A 215 4.56 3.97 17.95
N MET A 216 5.06 3.88 16.73
CA MET A 216 6.35 4.41 16.30
C MET A 216 6.18 5.55 15.30
N ARG A 217 7.07 6.53 15.36
CA ARG A 217 7.15 7.62 14.39
C ARG A 217 8.61 8.07 14.22
N ASP A 218 9.04 8.25 12.96
CA ASP A 218 10.39 8.73 12.59
C ASP A 218 11.53 7.97 13.30
N GLY A 219 11.38 6.64 13.41
CA GLY A 219 12.37 5.78 14.05
C GLY A 219 12.35 5.81 15.58
N GLN A 220 11.39 6.46 16.20
CA GLN A 220 11.27 6.60 17.66
C GLN A 220 10.01 5.91 18.21
N TRP A 221 10.07 5.47 19.45
CA TRP A 221 8.90 5.06 20.21
C TRP A 221 8.10 6.31 20.62
N VAL A 222 6.80 6.28 20.40
CA VAL A 222 5.89 7.38 20.77
C VAL A 222 5.10 7.01 22.01
N ALA A 223 4.43 5.87 22.00
CA ALA A 223 3.60 5.40 23.10
C ALA A 223 3.32 3.90 22.99
N THR A 224 3.07 3.27 24.15
CA THR A 224 2.43 1.95 24.24
C THR A 224 1.16 2.09 25.07
N ARG A 225 0.04 1.53 24.61
CA ARG A 225 -1.27 1.58 25.24
C ARG A 225 -1.98 0.24 25.12
N HIS A 226 -2.92 -0.04 26.01
CA HIS A 226 -3.84 -1.17 25.82
C HIS A 226 -4.80 -0.85 24.67
N ALA A 227 -5.05 -1.81 23.78
CA ALA A 227 -5.89 -1.60 22.60
C ALA A 227 -7.32 -1.16 22.98
N LYS A 228 -7.86 -1.69 24.08
CA LYS A 228 -9.20 -1.33 24.61
C LYS A 228 -9.35 0.13 25.04
N ASP A 229 -8.24 0.80 25.34
CA ASP A 229 -8.20 2.19 25.81
C ASP A 229 -7.92 3.17 24.67
N LEU A 230 -7.82 2.68 23.41
CA LEU A 230 -7.51 3.47 22.22
C LEU A 230 -8.73 3.63 21.32
N THR A 231 -8.90 4.81 20.80
CA THR A 231 -9.79 5.09 19.67
C THR A 231 -8.98 5.21 18.37
N MET A 232 -9.63 5.07 17.23
CA MET A 232 -9.00 5.28 15.92
C MET A 232 -8.36 6.67 15.80
N GLU A 233 -9.03 7.70 16.34
CA GLU A 233 -8.58 9.08 16.32
C GLU A 233 -7.29 9.27 17.14
N GLU A 234 -7.21 8.64 18.32
CA GLU A 234 -6.02 8.68 19.17
C GLU A 234 -4.82 7.97 18.52
N ILE A 235 -5.06 6.83 17.86
CA ILE A 235 -4.02 6.14 17.10
C ILE A 235 -3.47 7.05 16.01
N ILE A 236 -4.34 7.68 15.21
CA ILE A 236 -3.96 8.61 14.15
C ILE A 236 -3.17 9.79 14.73
N LYS A 237 -3.66 10.40 15.81
CA LYS A 237 -2.97 11.50 16.49
C LYS A 237 -1.56 11.15 16.93
N LEU A 238 -1.38 9.96 17.52
CA LEU A 238 -0.06 9.48 17.97
C LEU A 238 0.86 9.15 16.78
N MET A 239 0.34 8.58 15.70
CA MET A 239 1.12 8.23 14.51
C MET A 239 1.59 9.47 13.75
N VAL A 240 0.70 10.45 13.52
CA VAL A 240 0.97 11.63 12.68
C VAL A 240 1.61 12.76 13.50
N GLY A 241 1.36 12.82 14.81
CA GLY A 241 1.95 13.81 15.74
C GLY A 241 1.32 15.19 15.69
N ARG A 242 0.21 15.34 14.98
CA ARG A 242 -0.65 16.53 14.96
C ARG A 242 -2.10 16.10 15.10
N GLU A 243 -2.94 16.96 15.65
CA GLU A 243 -4.37 16.71 15.64
C GLU A 243 -4.87 16.79 14.20
N LEU A 244 -5.18 15.65 13.61
CA LEU A 244 -6.03 15.61 12.43
C LEU A 244 -7.46 15.68 12.95
N THR A 245 -7.94 16.90 13.13
CA THR A 245 -9.34 17.16 13.56
C THR A 245 -10.36 16.64 12.55
N ASN A 246 -9.91 16.37 11.31
CA ASN A 246 -10.68 15.70 10.26
C ASN A 246 -9.80 14.74 9.48
N ARG A 247 -10.32 13.55 9.18
CA ARG A 247 -9.67 12.51 8.34
C ARG A 247 -9.36 13.04 6.93
N PHE A 248 -10.15 13.97 6.44
CA PHE A 248 -10.01 14.60 5.13
C PHE A 248 -9.88 16.12 5.30
N PRO A 249 -9.14 16.82 4.41
CA PRO A 249 -9.08 18.26 4.40
C PRO A 249 -10.45 18.89 4.11
N PRO A 250 -10.69 20.15 4.54
CA PRO A 250 -11.93 20.83 4.22
C PRO A 250 -12.06 21.02 2.71
N LYS A 251 -13.24 20.67 2.19
CA LYS A 251 -13.60 20.75 0.78
C LYS A 251 -14.26 22.11 0.51
N ASP A 252 -13.48 23.05 -0.01
CA ASP A 252 -13.89 24.44 -0.28
C ASP A 252 -13.69 24.85 -1.76
N ASN A 253 -13.34 23.91 -2.63
CA ASN A 253 -13.38 24.07 -4.07
C ASN A 253 -14.82 24.30 -4.56
N LYS A 254 -14.97 25.01 -5.67
CA LYS A 254 -16.28 25.35 -6.27
C LYS A 254 -16.28 24.90 -7.73
N PRO A 255 -16.99 23.82 -8.07
CA PRO A 255 -17.17 23.42 -9.44
C PRO A 255 -17.78 24.52 -10.29
N GLY A 256 -17.15 24.83 -11.44
CA GLY A 256 -17.56 25.87 -12.37
C GLY A 256 -18.24 25.34 -13.63
N GLU A 257 -17.88 25.89 -14.79
CA GLU A 257 -18.35 25.46 -16.10
C GLU A 257 -17.86 24.07 -16.49
N VAL A 258 -18.57 23.39 -17.40
CA VAL A 258 -18.15 22.11 -17.95
C VAL A 258 -16.95 22.34 -18.86
N ILE A 259 -15.84 21.64 -18.58
CA ILE A 259 -14.60 21.68 -19.38
C ILE A 259 -14.41 20.43 -20.21
N LEU A 260 -14.86 19.25 -19.73
CA LEU A 260 -14.74 17.98 -20.42
C LEU A 260 -16.12 17.33 -20.54
N GLU A 261 -16.44 16.86 -21.74
CA GLU A 261 -17.63 16.07 -22.05
C GLU A 261 -17.18 14.75 -22.68
N VAL A 262 -17.69 13.66 -22.15
CA VAL A 262 -17.43 12.30 -22.61
C VAL A 262 -18.77 11.65 -22.96
N GLU A 263 -18.91 11.18 -24.21
CA GLU A 263 -20.15 10.56 -24.69
C GLU A 263 -19.85 9.18 -25.24
N HIS A 264 -20.53 8.16 -24.73
CA HIS A 264 -20.49 6.77 -25.17
C HIS A 264 -19.08 6.19 -25.33
N LEU A 265 -18.20 6.49 -24.37
CA LEU A 265 -16.83 5.99 -24.35
C LEU A 265 -16.82 4.49 -24.12
N ALA A 266 -16.30 3.74 -25.09
CA ALA A 266 -16.08 2.31 -25.00
C ALA A 266 -14.63 1.97 -25.37
N GLY A 267 -14.06 0.99 -24.68
CA GLY A 267 -12.68 0.57 -24.89
C GLY A 267 -12.58 -0.70 -25.73
N LYS A 268 -11.67 -0.72 -26.70
CA LYS A 268 -11.42 -1.91 -27.52
C LYS A 268 -10.61 -2.94 -26.73
N TYR A 269 -11.14 -4.15 -26.65
CA TYR A 269 -10.50 -5.25 -25.89
C TYR A 269 -10.40 -5.01 -24.38
N THR A 270 -11.20 -4.11 -23.82
CA THR A 270 -11.28 -3.81 -22.41
C THR A 270 -12.66 -4.12 -21.85
N ARG A 271 -12.82 -3.98 -20.52
CA ARG A 271 -14.12 -4.16 -19.86
C ARG A 271 -15.06 -2.97 -20.03
N LEU A 272 -14.54 -1.81 -20.45
CA LEU A 272 -15.33 -0.59 -20.63
C LEU A 272 -16.26 -0.72 -21.85
N LYS A 273 -17.57 -0.73 -21.59
CA LYS A 273 -18.62 -0.89 -22.62
C LYS A 273 -19.27 0.43 -23.00
N ASP A 274 -19.58 1.27 -22.02
CA ASP A 274 -20.20 2.59 -22.22
C ASP A 274 -20.00 3.47 -20.98
N ALA A 275 -19.42 4.66 -21.17
CA ALA A 275 -19.37 5.68 -20.15
C ALA A 275 -19.65 7.07 -20.77
N SER A 276 -20.66 7.75 -20.22
CA SER A 276 -21.01 9.12 -20.60
C SER A 276 -21.09 9.99 -19.36
N PHE A 277 -20.29 11.06 -19.30
CA PHE A 277 -20.23 11.97 -18.17
C PHE A 277 -19.60 13.31 -18.53
N GLN A 278 -19.69 14.27 -17.61
CA GLN A 278 -19.08 15.59 -17.73
C GLN A 278 -18.18 15.86 -16.52
N LEU A 279 -17.12 16.64 -16.75
CA LEU A 279 -16.24 17.17 -15.71
C LEU A 279 -16.25 18.69 -15.75
N ARG A 280 -16.36 19.30 -14.59
CA ARG A 280 -16.37 20.76 -14.44
C ARG A 280 -15.01 21.30 -14.04
N LYS A 281 -14.74 22.55 -14.37
CA LYS A 281 -13.57 23.28 -13.88
C LYS A 281 -13.60 23.33 -12.36
N GLY A 282 -12.47 22.99 -11.73
CA GLY A 282 -12.37 23.01 -10.26
C GLY A 282 -13.14 21.90 -9.54
N GLU A 283 -13.57 20.88 -10.26
CA GLU A 283 -14.27 19.71 -9.71
C GLU A 283 -13.33 18.57 -9.42
N VAL A 284 -13.59 17.85 -8.34
CA VAL A 284 -13.05 16.51 -8.08
C VAL A 284 -14.18 15.50 -8.31
N LEU A 285 -14.14 14.82 -9.46
CA LEU A 285 -15.09 13.78 -9.85
C LEU A 285 -14.55 12.41 -9.47
N GLY A 286 -15.23 11.70 -8.57
CA GLY A 286 -14.89 10.36 -8.16
C GLY A 286 -15.41 9.30 -9.14
N ILE A 287 -14.70 8.17 -9.28
CA ILE A 287 -15.19 6.97 -9.95
C ILE A 287 -15.09 5.81 -8.96
N ALA A 288 -16.26 5.27 -8.58
CA ALA A 288 -16.42 4.10 -7.73
C ALA A 288 -16.82 2.87 -8.55
N GLY A 289 -16.72 1.69 -7.96
CA GLY A 289 -17.17 0.41 -8.54
C GLY A 289 -16.39 -0.77 -7.98
N LEU A 290 -16.87 -1.98 -8.24
CA LEU A 290 -16.17 -3.21 -7.85
C LEU A 290 -14.93 -3.44 -8.72
N ASP A 291 -14.03 -4.32 -8.28
CA ASP A 291 -12.86 -4.69 -9.06
C ASP A 291 -13.28 -5.26 -10.42
N GLY A 292 -12.63 -4.76 -11.47
CA GLY A 292 -12.95 -5.13 -12.84
C GLY A 292 -14.23 -4.50 -13.41
N SER A 293 -14.80 -3.48 -12.78
CA SER A 293 -15.96 -2.74 -13.30
C SER A 293 -15.63 -1.78 -14.46
N GLY A 294 -14.36 -1.58 -14.80
CA GLY A 294 -13.94 -0.69 -15.89
C GLY A 294 -13.45 0.70 -15.46
N ARG A 295 -13.21 0.93 -14.17
CA ARG A 295 -12.78 2.24 -13.62
C ARG A 295 -11.47 2.73 -14.22
N THR A 296 -10.41 1.93 -14.13
CA THR A 296 -9.08 2.22 -14.71
C THR A 296 -9.15 2.42 -16.21
N GLU A 297 -9.95 1.57 -16.90
CA GLU A 297 -10.11 1.63 -18.35
C GLU A 297 -10.73 2.96 -18.83
N VAL A 298 -11.58 3.61 -18.02
CA VAL A 298 -12.07 4.97 -18.34
C VAL A 298 -10.89 5.94 -18.43
N LEU A 299 -10.01 5.97 -17.44
CA LEU A 299 -8.86 6.87 -17.42
C LEU A 299 -7.87 6.56 -18.54
N GLU A 300 -7.56 5.29 -18.76
CA GLU A 300 -6.62 4.85 -19.80
C GLU A 300 -7.12 5.17 -21.21
N ASN A 301 -8.43 5.02 -21.47
CA ASN A 301 -9.03 5.41 -22.75
C ASN A 301 -9.04 6.93 -22.95
N LEU A 302 -9.32 7.72 -21.91
CA LEU A 302 -9.24 9.18 -21.97
C LEU A 302 -7.81 9.67 -22.25
N PHE A 303 -6.82 8.98 -21.70
CA PHE A 303 -5.40 9.32 -21.87
C PHE A 303 -4.80 8.75 -23.16
N GLY A 304 -5.51 7.85 -23.85
CA GLY A 304 -4.99 7.17 -25.04
C GLY A 304 -3.89 6.15 -24.73
N ALA A 305 -3.83 5.63 -23.50
CA ALA A 305 -3.01 4.49 -23.11
C ALA A 305 -3.62 3.18 -23.62
N MET A 306 -4.94 3.12 -23.67
CA MET A 306 -5.72 2.05 -24.31
C MET A 306 -6.45 2.55 -25.54
N THR A 307 -6.71 1.64 -26.49
CA THR A 307 -7.41 1.98 -27.73
C THR A 307 -8.90 2.07 -27.48
N LYS A 308 -9.46 3.23 -27.77
CA LYS A 308 -10.90 3.49 -27.77
C LYS A 308 -11.57 2.75 -28.92
N GLU A 309 -12.72 2.10 -28.68
CA GLU A 309 -13.56 1.49 -29.70
C GLU A 309 -14.55 2.51 -30.30
N SER A 310 -15.25 3.24 -29.39
CA SER A 310 -16.23 4.26 -29.76
C SER A 310 -16.24 5.41 -28.76
N GLY A 311 -17.07 6.40 -29.00
CA GLY A 311 -17.32 7.54 -28.14
C GLY A 311 -16.61 8.82 -28.56
N THR A 312 -17.12 9.93 -28.06
CA THR A 312 -16.63 11.28 -28.35
C THR A 312 -16.11 11.93 -27.09
N ILE A 313 -14.97 12.60 -27.19
CA ILE A 313 -14.36 13.40 -26.11
C ILE A 313 -14.31 14.85 -26.57
N ARG A 314 -14.94 15.76 -25.82
CA ARG A 314 -14.87 17.20 -26.09
C ARG A 314 -14.22 17.91 -24.91
N LEU A 315 -13.24 18.76 -25.21
CA LEU A 315 -12.62 19.66 -24.25
C LEU A 315 -13.00 21.11 -24.63
N HIS A 316 -13.61 21.86 -23.71
CA HIS A 316 -14.19 23.17 -23.98
C HIS A 316 -15.13 23.21 -25.21
N GLY A 317 -15.98 22.19 -25.33
CA GLY A 317 -16.92 22.02 -26.45
C GLY A 317 -16.31 21.61 -27.80
N LYS A 318 -14.96 21.49 -27.88
CA LYS A 318 -14.25 21.05 -29.06
C LYS A 318 -13.91 19.57 -28.99
N GLU A 319 -14.27 18.82 -30.05
CA GLU A 319 -13.88 17.42 -30.12
C GLU A 319 -12.35 17.27 -30.19
N ILE A 320 -11.81 16.41 -29.35
CA ILE A 320 -10.39 16.07 -29.30
C ILE A 320 -10.19 14.58 -29.57
N LYS A 321 -8.99 14.24 -30.06
CA LYS A 321 -8.60 12.86 -30.28
C LYS A 321 -7.37 12.56 -29.43
N ASN A 322 -7.53 11.71 -28.43
CA ASN A 322 -6.44 11.21 -27.58
C ASN A 322 -6.14 9.76 -28.01
N LYS A 323 -5.56 9.56 -29.21
CA LYS A 323 -5.20 8.22 -29.71
C LYS A 323 -3.93 7.67 -29.06
N THR A 324 -3.13 8.55 -28.48
CA THR A 324 -1.86 8.23 -27.82
C THR A 324 -1.69 9.11 -26.59
N PRO A 325 -0.91 8.66 -25.59
CA PRO A 325 -0.55 9.49 -24.44
C PRO A 325 0.05 10.85 -24.82
N ARG A 326 0.84 10.88 -25.89
CA ARG A 326 1.44 12.12 -26.39
C ARG A 326 0.41 13.16 -26.85
N GLU A 327 -0.65 12.69 -27.51
CA GLU A 327 -1.77 13.56 -27.90
C GLU A 327 -2.54 14.04 -26.69
N ALA A 328 -2.82 13.16 -25.72
CA ALA A 328 -3.48 13.53 -24.48
C ALA A 328 -2.71 14.59 -23.69
N ILE A 329 -1.39 14.43 -23.53
CA ILE A 329 -0.53 15.42 -22.88
C ILE A 329 -0.62 16.77 -23.62
N LYS A 330 -0.59 16.76 -24.96
CA LYS A 330 -0.72 17.98 -25.76
C LYS A 330 -2.08 18.66 -25.58
N ASN A 331 -3.13 17.86 -25.37
CA ASN A 331 -4.50 18.32 -25.12
C ASN A 331 -4.73 18.67 -23.61
N GLY A 332 -3.69 18.73 -22.79
CA GLY A 332 -3.79 19.16 -21.39
C GLY A 332 -4.22 18.07 -20.41
N PHE A 333 -4.02 16.78 -20.73
CA PHE A 333 -4.30 15.67 -19.81
C PHE A 333 -3.04 15.19 -19.12
N ALA A 334 -3.18 14.73 -17.88
CA ALA A 334 -2.17 14.02 -17.12
C ALA A 334 -2.76 12.75 -16.54
N LEU A 335 -1.99 11.65 -16.48
CA LEU A 335 -2.43 10.36 -15.91
C LEU A 335 -1.45 9.89 -14.84
N LEU A 336 -1.95 9.71 -13.63
CA LEU A 336 -1.30 8.98 -12.56
C LEU A 336 -1.89 7.57 -12.56
N THR A 337 -1.03 6.55 -12.71
CA THR A 337 -1.43 5.15 -12.86
C THR A 337 -1.48 4.42 -11.52
N GLU A 338 -2.34 3.40 -11.39
CA GLU A 338 -2.51 2.58 -10.20
C GLU A 338 -1.20 1.94 -9.73
N GLU A 339 -0.47 1.27 -10.63
CA GLU A 339 0.77 0.55 -10.34
C GLU A 339 1.98 1.50 -10.37
N ARG A 340 2.15 2.31 -9.30
CA ARG A 340 3.22 3.32 -9.21
C ARG A 340 4.60 2.78 -9.56
N ARG A 341 4.98 1.61 -9.02
CA ARG A 341 6.33 1.04 -9.22
C ARG A 341 6.55 0.47 -10.61
N ALA A 342 5.51 -0.11 -11.22
CA ALA A 342 5.60 -0.74 -12.52
C ALA A 342 5.48 0.25 -13.67
N THR A 343 4.57 1.22 -13.56
CA THR A 343 4.20 2.13 -14.66
C THR A 343 4.41 3.61 -14.34
N GLY A 344 4.52 3.98 -13.06
CA GLY A 344 4.59 5.37 -12.63
C GLY A 344 6.01 5.93 -12.52
N ILE A 345 7.03 5.13 -12.16
CA ILE A 345 8.40 5.60 -11.90
C ILE A 345 9.47 4.79 -12.62
N PHE A 346 10.59 5.44 -12.91
CA PHE A 346 11.83 4.78 -13.32
C PHE A 346 12.69 4.56 -12.06
N GLY A 347 12.52 3.44 -11.37
CA GLY A 347 13.04 3.20 -10.02
C GLY A 347 14.56 3.34 -9.86
N ILE A 348 15.35 3.03 -10.89
CA ILE A 348 16.81 3.15 -10.91
C ILE A 348 17.30 4.58 -11.20
N ARG A 349 16.40 5.47 -11.65
CA ARG A 349 16.71 6.86 -11.98
C ARG A 349 16.53 7.77 -10.77
N ASP A 350 17.17 8.94 -10.83
CA ASP A 350 17.05 9.95 -9.79
C ASP A 350 15.71 10.73 -9.88
N ILE A 351 15.46 11.58 -8.89
CA ILE A 351 14.26 12.41 -8.81
C ILE A 351 14.19 13.37 -9.99
N LYS A 352 15.32 14.00 -10.37
CA LYS A 352 15.37 14.95 -11.49
C LYS A 352 14.93 14.28 -12.80
N GLU A 353 15.51 13.14 -13.14
CA GLU A 353 15.14 12.41 -14.36
C GLU A 353 13.66 11.98 -14.34
N ASN A 354 13.17 11.51 -13.19
CA ASN A 354 11.76 11.16 -13.03
C ASN A 354 10.84 12.37 -13.15
N THR A 355 11.22 13.53 -12.65
CA THR A 355 10.39 14.74 -12.66
C THR A 355 10.25 15.32 -14.07
N VAL A 356 11.31 15.34 -14.88
CA VAL A 356 11.31 16.04 -16.18
C VAL A 356 10.88 15.17 -17.37
N ILE A 357 10.79 13.84 -17.21
CA ILE A 357 10.64 12.89 -18.33
C ILE A 357 9.42 13.15 -19.21
N SER A 358 8.29 13.60 -18.65
CA SER A 358 7.06 13.86 -19.40
C SER A 358 7.11 15.15 -20.24
N ASN A 359 8.11 16.02 -19.99
CA ASN A 359 8.25 17.32 -20.66
C ASN A 359 9.63 17.57 -21.27
N LEU A 360 10.36 16.51 -21.64
CA LEU A 360 11.75 16.60 -22.13
C LEU A 360 11.98 17.60 -23.27
N LYS A 361 10.97 17.83 -24.11
CA LYS A 361 11.07 18.78 -25.24
C LYS A 361 11.27 20.22 -24.78
N SER A 362 10.74 20.62 -23.63
CA SER A 362 10.89 21.96 -23.09
C SER A 362 12.31 22.27 -22.62
N TYR A 363 13.11 21.23 -22.42
CA TYR A 363 14.51 21.34 -21.98
C TYR A 363 15.53 21.32 -23.10
N LEU A 364 15.10 21.23 -24.38
CA LEU A 364 15.99 21.25 -25.51
C LEU A 364 16.64 22.65 -25.68
N ALA A 365 17.95 22.71 -25.59
CA ALA A 365 18.77 23.87 -25.90
C ALA A 365 19.39 23.69 -27.29
N GLY A 366 19.21 24.65 -28.19
CA GLY A 366 19.72 24.56 -29.57
C GLY A 366 19.14 23.41 -30.39
N GLY A 367 18.04 22.78 -29.94
CA GLY A 367 17.36 21.68 -30.62
C GLY A 367 17.97 20.28 -30.44
N PHE A 368 19.15 20.15 -29.84
CA PHE A 368 19.88 18.88 -29.76
C PHE A 368 20.30 18.46 -28.35
N CYS A 369 20.52 19.38 -27.42
CA CYS A 369 21.03 19.09 -26.09
C CYS A 369 20.00 19.42 -25.02
N LEU A 370 19.91 18.60 -23.98
CA LEU A 370 19.08 18.90 -22.81
C LEU A 370 19.80 19.90 -21.89
N SER A 371 19.09 20.94 -21.46
CA SER A 371 19.58 21.93 -20.49
C SER A 371 19.48 21.38 -19.07
N ASP A 372 20.58 20.87 -18.51
CA ASP A 372 20.64 20.39 -17.14
C ASP A 372 20.26 21.48 -16.13
N LYS A 373 20.57 22.75 -16.40
CA LYS A 373 20.20 23.89 -15.57
C LYS A 373 18.67 24.02 -15.43
N LYS A 374 17.95 24.05 -16.57
CA LYS A 374 16.47 24.13 -16.54
C LYS A 374 15.83 22.91 -15.89
N MET A 375 16.37 21.70 -16.15
CA MET A 375 15.89 20.48 -15.52
C MET A 375 16.02 20.54 -13.99
N LYS A 376 17.16 21.06 -13.48
CA LYS A 376 17.36 21.26 -12.05
C LYS A 376 16.40 22.31 -11.46
N GLU A 377 16.23 23.46 -12.12
CA GLU A 377 15.32 24.52 -11.68
C GLU A 377 13.88 24.01 -11.56
N ASP A 378 13.37 23.32 -12.55
CA ASP A 378 12.01 22.76 -12.54
C ASP A 378 11.87 21.61 -11.51
N THR A 379 12.94 20.85 -11.29
CA THR A 379 12.93 19.81 -10.24
C THR A 379 12.92 20.42 -8.84
N ASP A 380 13.69 21.50 -8.62
CA ASP A 380 13.67 22.23 -7.34
C ASP A 380 12.29 22.83 -7.08
N TRP A 381 11.66 23.42 -8.11
CA TRP A 381 10.29 23.86 -8.02
C TRP A 381 9.33 22.71 -7.61
N ALA A 382 9.43 21.55 -8.27
CA ALA A 382 8.58 20.40 -7.95
C ALA A 382 8.80 19.91 -6.52
N ILE A 383 10.06 19.85 -6.05
CA ILE A 383 10.39 19.47 -4.69
C ILE A 383 9.76 20.42 -3.68
N GLN A 384 9.85 21.74 -3.92
CA GLN A 384 9.29 22.76 -3.04
C GLN A 384 7.77 22.78 -3.08
N ALA A 385 7.18 22.83 -4.29
CA ALA A 385 5.73 22.95 -4.47
C ALA A 385 4.96 21.72 -3.95
N MET A 386 5.55 20.52 -4.09
CA MET A 386 4.96 19.26 -3.61
C MET A 386 5.42 18.87 -2.20
N HIS A 387 6.25 19.68 -1.55
CA HIS A 387 6.85 19.35 -0.25
C HIS A 387 7.48 17.95 -0.22
N ILE A 388 8.32 17.61 -1.24
CA ILE A 388 8.97 16.32 -1.35
C ILE A 388 10.11 16.22 -0.35
N LYS A 389 10.05 15.26 0.57
CA LYS A 389 11.12 15.01 1.54
C LYS A 389 12.24 14.19 0.86
N THR A 390 13.34 14.83 0.52
CA THR A 390 14.50 14.21 -0.12
C THR A 390 15.80 14.91 0.28
N PRO A 391 16.93 14.20 0.40
CA PRO A 391 18.25 14.82 0.59
C PRO A 391 18.71 15.65 -0.60
N SER A 392 18.41 15.22 -1.84
CA SER A 392 18.82 15.93 -3.07
C SER A 392 18.02 15.46 -4.28
N GLN A 393 18.08 16.21 -5.38
CA GLN A 393 17.53 15.83 -6.69
C GLN A 393 18.15 14.56 -7.28
N SER A 394 19.41 14.25 -6.92
CA SER A 394 20.16 13.07 -7.39
C SER A 394 19.84 11.81 -6.60
N THR A 395 18.94 11.89 -5.60
CA THR A 395 18.49 10.73 -4.85
C THR A 395 17.68 9.79 -5.76
N GLN A 396 17.98 8.49 -5.75
CA GLN A 396 17.21 7.51 -6.51
C GLN A 396 15.77 7.46 -6.01
N ILE A 397 14.80 7.54 -6.93
CA ILE A 397 13.37 7.62 -6.56
C ILE A 397 12.90 6.40 -5.76
N ARG A 398 13.47 5.22 -6.00
CA ARG A 398 13.11 3.99 -5.26
C ARG A 398 13.41 4.04 -3.76
N SER A 399 14.31 4.94 -3.32
CA SER A 399 14.66 5.11 -1.90
C SER A 399 13.69 6.02 -1.14
N LEU A 400 12.80 6.73 -1.84
CA LEU A 400 11.78 7.55 -1.23
C LEU A 400 10.62 6.72 -0.69
N SER A 401 9.93 7.25 0.34
CA SER A 401 8.64 6.71 0.79
C SER A 401 7.58 6.77 -0.33
N GLY A 402 6.54 5.94 -0.21
CA GLY A 402 5.45 5.89 -1.19
C GLY A 402 4.81 7.25 -1.46
N GLY A 403 4.52 8.02 -0.41
CA GLY A 403 3.95 9.36 -0.53
C GLY A 403 4.87 10.34 -1.26
N ASN A 404 6.19 10.31 -0.99
CA ASN A 404 7.14 11.17 -1.70
C ASN A 404 7.32 10.76 -3.17
N GLN A 405 7.30 9.45 -3.50
CA GLN A 405 7.28 8.99 -4.88
C GLN A 405 6.05 9.51 -5.63
N GLN A 406 4.87 9.47 -4.99
CA GLN A 406 3.62 9.96 -5.56
C GLN A 406 3.68 11.47 -5.83
N LYS A 407 4.22 12.25 -4.90
CA LYS A 407 4.44 13.69 -5.06
C LYS A 407 5.38 14.01 -6.22
N VAL A 408 6.44 13.21 -6.44
CA VAL A 408 7.31 13.35 -7.63
C VAL A 408 6.52 13.13 -8.91
N ILE A 409 5.64 12.11 -8.96
CA ILE A 409 4.80 11.85 -10.16
C ILE A 409 3.83 12.99 -10.40
N ILE A 410 3.16 13.50 -9.36
CA ILE A 410 2.25 14.65 -9.51
C ILE A 410 3.03 15.90 -9.96
N GLY A 411 4.18 16.20 -9.36
CA GLY A 411 5.06 17.29 -9.76
C GLY A 411 5.51 17.19 -11.22
N ARG A 412 5.87 15.98 -11.69
CA ARG A 412 6.17 15.66 -13.10
C ARG A 412 5.05 16.12 -14.02
N TRP A 413 3.80 15.76 -13.66
CA TRP A 413 2.65 16.08 -14.48
C TRP A 413 2.32 17.57 -14.46
N LEU A 414 2.46 18.26 -13.33
CA LEU A 414 2.21 19.68 -13.24
C LEU A 414 3.15 20.50 -14.14
N LEU A 415 4.36 20.04 -14.39
CA LEU A 415 5.29 20.65 -15.36
C LEU A 415 4.76 20.63 -16.80
N THR A 416 3.82 19.75 -17.14
CA THR A 416 3.14 19.76 -18.44
C THR A 416 1.95 20.72 -18.49
N LYS A 417 1.63 21.39 -17.38
CA LYS A 417 0.51 22.33 -17.20
C LYS A 417 -0.84 21.74 -17.60
N PRO A 418 -1.25 20.61 -17.04
CA PRO A 418 -2.50 19.96 -17.40
C PRO A 418 -3.72 20.78 -16.95
N GLU A 419 -4.82 20.67 -17.71
CA GLU A 419 -6.14 21.14 -17.30
C GLU A 419 -6.97 20.05 -16.65
N VAL A 420 -6.75 18.78 -17.08
CA VAL A 420 -7.44 17.59 -16.57
C VAL A 420 -6.43 16.62 -15.99
N LEU A 421 -6.64 16.27 -14.72
CA LEU A 421 -5.85 15.30 -13.98
C LEU A 421 -6.64 14.00 -13.83
N LEU A 422 -6.09 12.91 -14.32
CA LEU A 422 -6.64 11.57 -14.21
C LEU A 422 -5.81 10.84 -13.13
N LEU A 423 -6.43 10.51 -12.00
CA LEU A 423 -5.74 9.95 -10.84
C LEU A 423 -6.29 8.56 -10.53
N ASP A 424 -5.53 7.52 -10.83
CA ASP A 424 -5.90 6.14 -10.56
C ASP A 424 -5.26 5.68 -9.26
N GLU A 425 -6.08 5.43 -8.23
CA GLU A 425 -5.67 5.00 -6.89
C GLU A 425 -4.51 5.87 -6.32
N PRO A 426 -4.65 7.21 -6.25
CA PRO A 426 -3.54 8.11 -5.95
C PRO A 426 -2.93 7.91 -4.56
N THR A 427 -3.61 7.22 -3.67
CA THR A 427 -3.20 7.00 -2.27
C THR A 427 -2.89 5.55 -1.95
N ARG A 428 -2.94 4.65 -2.95
CA ARG A 428 -2.68 3.22 -2.75
C ARG A 428 -1.26 2.96 -2.23
N GLY A 429 -1.18 2.23 -1.12
CA GLY A 429 0.10 1.89 -0.49
C GLY A 429 0.85 3.09 0.08
N ILE A 430 0.13 4.14 0.48
CA ILE A 430 0.64 5.33 1.15
C ILE A 430 0.14 5.34 2.60
N ASP A 431 0.97 5.81 3.51
CA ASP A 431 0.60 5.97 4.92
C ASP A 431 -0.43 7.07 5.16
N VAL A 432 -1.10 7.04 6.32
CA VAL A 432 -2.26 7.91 6.63
C VAL A 432 -1.89 9.40 6.59
N GLY A 433 -0.71 9.76 7.09
CA GLY A 433 -0.29 11.17 7.10
C GLY A 433 0.01 11.68 5.69
N ALA A 434 0.69 10.87 4.87
CA ALA A 434 0.96 11.22 3.49
C ALA A 434 -0.31 11.17 2.61
N LYS A 435 -1.30 10.31 2.91
CA LYS A 435 -2.62 10.35 2.26
C LYS A 435 -3.27 11.73 2.43
N TYR A 436 -3.30 12.27 3.67
CA TYR A 436 -3.86 13.58 3.93
C TYR A 436 -3.17 14.69 3.10
N GLU A 437 -1.84 14.63 2.97
CA GLU A 437 -1.09 15.59 2.15
C GLU A 437 -1.44 15.47 0.65
N ILE A 438 -1.69 14.25 0.15
CA ILE A 438 -2.15 14.03 -1.24
C ILE A 438 -3.59 14.56 -1.43
N TYR A 439 -4.49 14.33 -0.47
CA TYR A 439 -5.85 14.90 -0.54
C TYR A 439 -5.83 16.42 -0.56
N GLN A 440 -5.02 17.04 0.30
CA GLN A 440 -4.86 18.49 0.30
C GLN A 440 -4.37 18.99 -1.06
N LEU A 441 -3.37 18.33 -1.63
CA LEU A 441 -2.83 18.67 -2.95
C LEU A 441 -3.90 18.54 -4.05
N ILE A 442 -4.71 17.49 -4.06
CA ILE A 442 -5.80 17.30 -5.02
C ILE A 442 -6.82 18.43 -4.91
N LEU A 443 -7.24 18.78 -3.70
CA LEU A 443 -8.19 19.87 -3.47
C LEU A 443 -7.61 21.24 -3.83
N ASP A 444 -6.33 21.49 -3.56
CA ASP A 444 -5.68 22.75 -3.94
C ASP A 444 -5.57 22.89 -5.46
N LEU A 445 -5.28 21.80 -6.18
CA LEU A 445 -5.30 21.81 -7.66
C LEU A 445 -6.71 22.05 -8.22
N ALA A 446 -7.74 21.49 -7.59
CA ALA A 446 -9.12 21.80 -7.95
C ALA A 446 -9.46 23.28 -7.69
N LYS A 447 -9.05 23.86 -6.56
CA LYS A 447 -9.20 25.31 -6.28
C LYS A 447 -8.52 26.19 -7.32
N GLU A 448 -7.38 25.76 -7.87
CA GLU A 448 -6.69 26.42 -8.98
C GLU A 448 -7.46 26.33 -10.31
N GLY A 449 -8.59 25.62 -10.32
CA GLY A 449 -9.45 25.47 -11.49
C GLY A 449 -9.13 24.28 -12.38
N LYS A 450 -8.32 23.31 -11.94
CA LYS A 450 -8.11 22.06 -12.68
C LYS A 450 -9.29 21.12 -12.47
N GLY A 451 -9.68 20.40 -13.53
CA GLY A 451 -10.62 19.28 -13.40
C GLY A 451 -9.87 18.03 -12.95
N VAL A 452 -10.36 17.35 -11.95
CA VAL A 452 -9.74 16.13 -11.42
C VAL A 452 -10.74 14.97 -11.54
N ILE A 453 -10.31 13.85 -12.15
CA ILE A 453 -11.03 12.58 -12.10
C ILE A 453 -10.22 11.62 -11.24
N MET A 454 -10.81 11.11 -10.17
CA MET A 454 -10.15 10.24 -9.22
C MET A 454 -10.85 8.89 -9.11
N VAL A 455 -10.12 7.82 -9.40
CA VAL A 455 -10.53 6.45 -9.08
C VAL A 455 -9.99 6.10 -7.69
N SER A 456 -10.82 5.52 -6.82
CA SER A 456 -10.39 4.91 -5.57
C SER A 456 -11.24 3.69 -5.23
N SER A 457 -10.59 2.65 -4.71
CA SER A 457 -11.23 1.49 -4.11
C SER A 457 -11.69 1.77 -2.66
N GLU A 458 -11.16 2.82 -2.04
CA GLU A 458 -11.54 3.22 -0.69
C GLU A 458 -12.73 4.21 -0.73
N MET A 459 -13.95 3.71 -0.52
CA MET A 459 -15.17 4.55 -0.52
C MET A 459 -15.08 5.79 0.39
N PRO A 460 -14.48 5.72 1.60
CA PRO A 460 -14.31 6.91 2.44
C PRO A 460 -13.50 8.03 1.77
N GLU A 461 -12.53 7.70 0.90
CA GLU A 461 -11.75 8.71 0.17
C GLU A 461 -12.64 9.46 -0.81
N LEU A 462 -13.44 8.74 -1.59
CA LEU A 462 -14.36 9.35 -2.56
C LEU A 462 -15.39 10.25 -1.87
N LEU A 463 -15.98 9.78 -0.77
CA LEU A 463 -16.93 10.58 0.03
C LEU A 463 -16.26 11.80 0.68
N GLY A 464 -14.99 11.66 1.09
CA GLY A 464 -14.26 12.72 1.78
C GLY A 464 -13.82 13.87 0.91
N ILE A 465 -13.40 13.61 -0.34
CA ILE A 465 -12.75 14.62 -1.19
C ILE A 465 -13.44 14.89 -2.53
N CYS A 466 -14.28 13.98 -3.04
CA CYS A 466 -14.97 14.21 -4.32
C CYS A 466 -16.22 15.08 -4.17
N ASP A 467 -16.59 15.81 -5.21
CA ASP A 467 -17.84 16.57 -5.29
C ASP A 467 -18.99 15.68 -5.73
N ARG A 468 -18.79 14.90 -6.79
CA ARG A 468 -19.71 13.89 -7.33
C ARG A 468 -18.95 12.57 -7.51
N ILE A 469 -19.70 11.47 -7.51
CA ILE A 469 -19.15 10.13 -7.71
C ILE A 469 -19.94 9.42 -8.80
N LEU A 470 -19.24 9.01 -9.85
CA LEU A 470 -19.74 8.09 -10.86
C LEU A 470 -19.57 6.66 -10.35
N VAL A 471 -20.57 5.82 -10.49
CA VAL A 471 -20.52 4.43 -10.06
C VAL A 471 -20.52 3.51 -11.27
N MET A 472 -19.43 2.76 -11.44
CA MET A 472 -19.27 1.79 -12.53
C MET A 472 -19.75 0.40 -12.10
N SER A 473 -20.46 -0.29 -12.98
CA SER A 473 -20.89 -1.68 -12.80
C SER A 473 -20.90 -2.41 -14.14
N GLY A 474 -20.35 -3.61 -14.22
CA GLY A 474 -20.37 -4.46 -15.41
C GLY A 474 -19.79 -3.84 -16.69
N GLY A 475 -18.91 -2.84 -16.56
CA GLY A 475 -18.28 -2.11 -17.67
C GLY A 475 -19.04 -0.87 -18.16
N GLY A 476 -20.12 -0.50 -17.51
CA GLY A 476 -20.92 0.69 -17.80
C GLY A 476 -21.15 1.57 -16.59
N LEU A 477 -21.72 2.76 -16.81
CA LEU A 477 -22.10 3.67 -15.74
C LEU A 477 -23.45 3.22 -15.15
N ALA A 478 -23.46 2.87 -13.87
CA ALA A 478 -24.65 2.43 -13.14
C ALA A 478 -25.44 3.58 -12.53
N GLY A 479 -24.77 4.69 -12.23
CA GLY A 479 -25.38 5.89 -11.67
C GLY A 479 -24.35 6.96 -11.33
N GLU A 480 -24.85 8.10 -10.89
CA GLU A 480 -24.09 9.24 -10.41
C GLU A 480 -24.71 9.73 -9.11
N VAL A 481 -23.89 10.04 -8.11
CA VAL A 481 -24.33 10.50 -6.79
C VAL A 481 -23.55 11.74 -6.34
N ASP A 482 -24.19 12.60 -5.55
CA ASP A 482 -23.53 13.71 -4.86
C ASP A 482 -22.80 13.15 -3.63
N ALA A 483 -21.47 13.35 -3.57
CA ALA A 483 -20.64 12.80 -2.49
C ALA A 483 -21.01 13.32 -1.08
N ARG A 484 -21.71 14.46 -0.98
CA ARG A 484 -22.17 15.03 0.31
C ARG A 484 -23.46 14.38 0.81
N ASN A 485 -24.27 13.82 -0.08
CA ASN A 485 -25.64 13.37 0.18
C ASN A 485 -25.84 11.86 -0.05
N THR A 486 -24.77 11.09 -0.14
CA THR A 486 -24.80 9.63 -0.39
C THR A 486 -24.13 8.86 0.74
N SER A 487 -24.33 7.55 0.76
CA SER A 487 -23.71 6.61 1.70
C SER A 487 -22.88 5.54 0.97
N GLN A 488 -22.04 4.82 1.73
CA GLN A 488 -21.28 3.70 1.17
C GLN A 488 -22.22 2.58 0.66
N GLU A 489 -23.33 2.33 1.38
CA GLU A 489 -24.32 1.32 1.00
C GLU A 489 -25.00 1.65 -0.34
N GLU A 490 -25.33 2.93 -0.58
CA GLU A 490 -25.92 3.37 -1.84
C GLU A 490 -24.94 3.18 -3.01
N ILE A 491 -23.66 3.56 -2.83
CA ILE A 491 -22.62 3.37 -3.83
C ILE A 491 -22.41 1.89 -4.13
N LEU A 492 -22.33 1.03 -3.09
CA LEU A 492 -22.18 -0.42 -3.26
C LEU A 492 -23.39 -1.05 -3.96
N THR A 493 -24.60 -0.60 -3.66
CA THR A 493 -25.84 -1.06 -4.32
C THR A 493 -25.78 -0.76 -5.82
N LEU A 494 -25.36 0.45 -6.20
CA LEU A 494 -25.16 0.82 -7.61
C LEU A 494 -24.04 0.00 -8.26
N ALA A 495 -22.91 -0.20 -7.55
CA ALA A 495 -21.78 -0.95 -8.06
C ALA A 495 -22.08 -2.43 -8.33
N ALA A 496 -23.03 -3.02 -7.61
CA ALA A 496 -23.48 -4.40 -7.76
C ALA A 496 -24.63 -4.57 -8.80
N LYS A 497 -25.14 -3.50 -9.39
CA LYS A 497 -26.36 -3.50 -10.18
C LYS A 497 -26.32 -4.39 -11.45
N TYR A 498 -25.15 -4.52 -12.05
CA TYR A 498 -24.94 -5.24 -13.33
C TYR A 498 -23.86 -6.33 -13.23
N VAL A 499 -23.61 -6.84 -12.03
CA VAL A 499 -22.66 -7.94 -11.74
C VAL A 499 -23.39 -9.28 -11.69
#